data_c17623be5fda67ef5a7ed60506e70fa4
#
_entry.id   c17623be5fda67ef5a7ed60506e70fa4
#
_cell.length_a   1.000
_cell.length_b   1.000
_cell.length_c   1.000
_cell.angle_alpha   90.00
_cell.angle_beta   90.00
_cell.angle_gamma   90.00
#
_symmetry.space_group_name_H-M   'P 1'
#
loop_
_entity.id
_entity.type
_entity.pdbx_description
1 polymer ?
#
loop_
_entity_poly.entity_id
_entity_poly.type
_entity_poly.pdbx_seq_one_letter_code
_entity_poly.pdbx_strand_id
1 'polypeptide(L)'
;LMDVDQPELSIVFGRTKRRVDELTRGLKLRGFRAEGIHGDLDQNKRLRVIRDFKNDQIDILVATDVAARGLDISGVTHVYNYDIPQDPESYVHRIGRTGRAGQSGQSITFVAPNEMGYLGIIENLTKKRMKGLKPPTAQEAFQAKKKVALKKIERDFADEAIRSNFDKFKGDAVKLAQEFTP
;
A
#
# COMPACT_ATOMS: atom_id res chain seq x y z
N LEU A 1 6.56 5.28 -3.60
CA LEU A 1 5.18 5.66 -3.92
C LEU A 1 4.29 5.55 -2.69
N MET A 2 4.16 4.38 -2.07
CA MET A 2 3.36 4.19 -0.85
C MET A 2 3.75 5.14 0.30
N ASP A 3 5.01 5.50 0.43
CA ASP A 3 5.46 6.50 1.40
C ASP A 3 4.90 7.91 1.10
N VAL A 4 4.57 8.20 -0.15
CA VAL A 4 4.00 9.47 -0.58
C VAL A 4 2.48 9.45 -0.53
N ASP A 5 1.87 8.40 -1.08
CA ASP A 5 0.41 8.26 -1.18
C ASP A 5 -0.26 7.95 0.16
N GLN A 6 0.46 7.23 1.05
CA GLN A 6 0.01 6.85 2.39
C GLN A 6 -1.37 6.18 2.41
N PRO A 7 -1.53 5.07 1.68
CA PRO A 7 -2.80 4.38 1.65
C PRO A 7 -3.17 3.86 3.04
N GLU A 8 -4.40 4.07 3.47
CA GLU A 8 -4.92 3.46 4.71
C GLU A 8 -5.05 1.95 4.54
N LEU A 9 -5.64 1.53 3.43
CA LEU A 9 -5.81 0.12 3.07
C LEU A 9 -5.58 -0.05 1.58
N SER A 10 -4.76 -1.01 1.17
CA SER A 10 -4.41 -1.18 -0.24
C SER A 10 -4.30 -2.63 -0.70
N ILE A 11 -4.52 -2.83 -1.99
CA ILE A 11 -4.23 -4.11 -2.67
C ILE A 11 -3.15 -3.87 -3.72
N VAL A 12 -2.17 -4.76 -3.75
CA VAL A 12 -1.11 -4.81 -4.76
C VAL A 12 -1.29 -6.07 -5.59
N PHE A 13 -1.46 -5.92 -6.90
CA PHE A 13 -1.59 -7.05 -7.81
C PHE A 13 -0.26 -7.41 -8.45
N GLY A 14 0.16 -8.67 -8.25
CA GLY A 14 1.28 -9.30 -8.92
C GLY A 14 0.81 -10.41 -9.86
N ARG A 15 1.50 -10.58 -11.00
CA ARG A 15 1.14 -11.54 -12.05
C ARG A 15 1.29 -13.00 -11.62
N THR A 16 2.28 -13.31 -10.77
CA THR A 16 2.63 -14.67 -10.36
C THR A 16 2.72 -14.83 -8.86
N LYS A 17 2.57 -16.06 -8.36
CA LYS A 17 2.77 -16.41 -6.96
C LYS A 17 4.13 -15.94 -6.43
N ARG A 18 5.20 -16.22 -7.19
CA ARG A 18 6.56 -15.78 -6.88
C ARG A 18 6.64 -14.25 -6.74
N ARG A 19 6.00 -13.49 -7.65
CA ARG A 19 5.95 -12.05 -7.58
C ARG A 19 5.24 -11.56 -6.31
N VAL A 20 4.15 -12.21 -5.94
CA VAL A 20 3.44 -11.92 -4.69
C VAL A 20 4.35 -12.10 -3.48
N ASP A 21 5.11 -13.23 -3.42
CA ASP A 21 6.05 -13.49 -2.34
C ASP A 21 7.19 -12.47 -2.28
N GLU A 22 7.79 -12.14 -3.43
CA GLU A 22 8.85 -11.14 -3.55
C GLU A 22 8.38 -9.76 -3.07
N LEU A 23 7.21 -9.30 -3.51
CA LEU A 23 6.62 -8.02 -3.12
C LEU A 23 6.27 -7.99 -1.64
N THR A 24 5.63 -9.04 -1.13
CA THR A 24 5.27 -9.16 0.28
C THR A 24 6.51 -9.06 1.17
N ARG A 25 7.56 -9.81 0.82
CA ARG A 25 8.83 -9.76 1.56
C ARG A 25 9.45 -8.37 1.50
N GLY A 26 9.52 -7.76 0.32
CA GLY A 26 10.08 -6.42 0.13
C GLY A 26 9.34 -5.34 0.90
N LEU A 27 8.01 -5.43 1.00
CA LEU A 27 7.18 -4.52 1.77
C LEU A 27 7.39 -4.70 3.28
N LYS A 28 7.43 -5.95 3.77
CA LYS A 28 7.71 -6.27 5.18
C LYS A 28 9.09 -5.77 5.63
N LEU A 29 10.11 -5.95 4.79
CA LEU A 29 11.47 -5.45 5.08
C LEU A 29 11.53 -3.91 5.19
N ARG A 30 10.57 -3.20 4.60
CA ARG A 30 10.43 -1.74 4.70
C ARG A 30 9.51 -1.29 5.83
N GLY A 31 9.04 -2.23 6.66
CA GLY A 31 8.21 -1.94 7.82
C GLY A 31 6.71 -1.83 7.53
N PHE A 32 6.25 -2.19 6.33
CA PHE A 32 4.81 -2.23 6.04
C PHE A 32 4.16 -3.50 6.59
N ARG A 33 2.94 -3.38 7.11
CA ARG A 33 2.11 -4.52 7.51
C ARG A 33 1.47 -5.13 6.26
N ALA A 34 2.24 -5.98 5.56
CA ALA A 34 1.84 -6.58 4.29
C ALA A 34 1.71 -8.10 4.40
N GLU A 35 0.71 -8.69 3.75
CA GLU A 35 0.57 -10.13 3.58
C GLU A 35 0.25 -10.50 2.14
N GLY A 36 0.78 -11.67 1.71
CA GLY A 36 0.56 -12.21 0.37
C GLY A 36 -0.56 -13.23 0.35
N ILE A 37 -1.32 -13.26 -0.77
CA ILE A 37 -2.34 -14.28 -1.01
C ILE A 37 -2.25 -14.80 -2.44
N HIS A 38 -2.04 -16.12 -2.58
CA HIS A 38 -1.94 -16.82 -3.86
C HIS A 38 -2.40 -18.28 -3.73
N GLY A 39 -2.46 -18.99 -4.84
CA GLY A 39 -3.05 -20.35 -4.89
C GLY A 39 -2.33 -21.43 -4.09
N ASP A 40 -1.10 -21.19 -3.63
CA ASP A 40 -0.34 -22.19 -2.83
C ASP A 40 -0.58 -22.04 -1.32
N LEU A 41 -1.31 -21.00 -0.90
CA LEU A 41 -1.71 -20.90 0.49
C LEU A 41 -2.82 -21.92 0.81
N ASP A 42 -2.66 -22.63 1.94
CA ASP A 42 -3.74 -23.41 2.49
C ASP A 42 -4.95 -22.54 2.88
N GLN A 43 -6.13 -23.14 2.94
CA GLN A 43 -7.37 -22.43 3.17
C GLN A 43 -7.38 -21.69 4.53
N ASN A 44 -6.76 -22.26 5.56
CA ASN A 44 -6.74 -21.63 6.89
C ASN A 44 -5.89 -20.35 6.89
N LYS A 45 -4.71 -20.40 6.26
CA LYS A 45 -3.86 -19.21 6.09
C LYS A 45 -4.56 -18.15 5.26
N ARG A 46 -5.24 -18.54 4.17
CA ARG A 46 -6.00 -17.62 3.33
C ARG A 46 -7.10 -16.91 4.13
N LEU A 47 -7.90 -17.64 4.89
CA LEU A 47 -8.95 -17.06 5.75
C LEU A 47 -8.37 -16.16 6.83
N ARG A 48 -7.25 -16.54 7.42
CA ARG A 48 -6.56 -15.70 8.41
C ARG A 48 -6.12 -14.37 7.81
N VAL A 49 -5.42 -14.39 6.66
CA VAL A 49 -4.95 -13.16 5.98
C VAL A 49 -6.13 -12.24 5.66
N ILE A 50 -7.24 -12.78 5.14
CA ILE A 50 -8.43 -11.98 4.82
C ILE A 50 -9.04 -11.36 6.08
N ARG A 51 -9.16 -12.13 7.16
CA ARG A 51 -9.67 -11.65 8.44
C ARG A 51 -8.78 -10.54 9.00
N ASP A 52 -7.46 -10.76 8.99
CA ASP A 52 -6.48 -9.82 9.53
C ASP A 52 -6.47 -8.51 8.69
N PHE A 53 -6.70 -8.62 7.38
CA PHE A 53 -6.86 -7.46 6.50
C PHE A 53 -8.16 -6.68 6.78
N LYS A 54 -9.29 -7.38 6.99
CA LYS A 54 -10.58 -6.75 7.35
C LYS A 54 -10.60 -6.11 8.73
N ASN A 55 -9.70 -6.54 9.63
CA ASN A 55 -9.57 -6.03 10.99
C ASN A 55 -8.40 -5.04 11.14
N ASP A 56 -7.92 -4.43 10.06
CA ASP A 56 -6.85 -3.44 10.04
C ASP A 56 -5.53 -3.90 10.70
N GLN A 57 -5.32 -5.24 10.78
CA GLN A 57 -4.05 -5.81 11.24
C GLN A 57 -3.00 -5.83 10.12
N ILE A 58 -3.45 -5.73 8.88
CA ILE A 58 -2.66 -5.69 7.65
C ILE A 58 -3.13 -4.49 6.84
N ASP A 59 -2.21 -3.64 6.40
CA ASP A 59 -2.51 -2.46 5.57
C ASP A 59 -2.46 -2.76 4.08
N ILE A 60 -1.62 -3.75 3.71
CA ILE A 60 -1.33 -4.07 2.32
C ILE A 60 -1.55 -5.54 2.05
N LEU A 61 -2.52 -5.85 1.19
CA LEU A 61 -2.72 -7.18 0.67
C LEU A 61 -2.03 -7.31 -0.69
N VAL A 62 -1.12 -8.27 -0.85
CA VAL A 62 -0.48 -8.57 -2.13
C VAL A 62 -1.13 -9.82 -2.72
N ALA A 63 -1.68 -9.76 -3.93
CA ALA A 63 -2.48 -10.85 -4.46
C ALA A 63 -2.23 -11.13 -5.95
N THR A 64 -2.45 -12.38 -6.36
CA THR A 64 -2.68 -12.71 -7.78
C THR A 64 -4.17 -12.51 -8.12
N ASP A 65 -4.49 -12.31 -9.41
CA ASP A 65 -5.88 -12.19 -9.88
C ASP A 65 -6.74 -13.39 -9.45
N VAL A 66 -6.22 -14.60 -9.63
CA VAL A 66 -6.92 -15.84 -9.27
C VAL A 66 -7.23 -15.88 -7.78
N ALA A 67 -6.27 -15.48 -6.95
CA ALA A 67 -6.46 -15.49 -5.50
C ALA A 67 -7.40 -14.39 -5.02
N ALA A 68 -7.39 -13.24 -5.67
CA ALA A 68 -8.27 -12.12 -5.33
C ALA A 68 -9.71 -12.29 -5.82
N ARG A 69 -9.91 -13.17 -6.83
CA ARG A 69 -11.26 -13.45 -7.36
C ARG A 69 -12.09 -14.20 -6.32
N GLY A 70 -13.31 -13.76 -6.13
CA GLY A 70 -14.22 -14.35 -5.13
C GLY A 70 -13.92 -13.96 -3.67
N LEU A 71 -12.90 -13.13 -3.43
CA LEU A 71 -12.71 -12.55 -2.11
C LEU A 71 -13.61 -11.32 -1.95
N ASP A 72 -14.35 -11.31 -0.84
CA ASP A 72 -15.08 -10.13 -0.41
C ASP A 72 -14.09 -9.12 0.22
N ILE A 73 -13.31 -8.49 -0.67
CA ILE A 73 -12.37 -7.41 -0.36
C ILE A 73 -12.77 -6.22 -1.21
N SER A 74 -13.31 -5.22 -0.55
CA SER A 74 -13.75 -3.97 -1.17
C SER A 74 -13.52 -2.82 -0.20
N GLY A 75 -13.60 -1.59 -0.70
CA GLY A 75 -13.43 -0.41 0.14
C GLY A 75 -11.98 -0.06 0.43
N VAL A 76 -11.02 -0.65 -0.28
CA VAL A 76 -9.62 -0.21 -0.18
C VAL A 76 -9.47 1.19 -0.75
N THR A 77 -8.57 1.98 -0.19
CA THR A 77 -8.30 3.34 -0.67
C THR A 77 -7.47 3.32 -1.96
N HIS A 78 -6.59 2.32 -2.11
CA HIS A 78 -5.67 2.23 -3.24
C HIS A 78 -5.59 0.82 -3.84
N VAL A 79 -5.52 0.78 -5.16
CA VAL A 79 -5.18 -0.42 -5.93
C VAL A 79 -3.90 -0.17 -6.70
N TYR A 80 -2.88 -0.98 -6.46
CA TYR A 80 -1.62 -0.95 -7.19
C TYR A 80 -1.54 -2.15 -8.13
N ASN A 81 -1.55 -1.91 -9.44
CA ASN A 81 -1.22 -2.92 -10.44
C ASN A 81 0.30 -2.92 -10.62
N TYR A 82 1.02 -3.71 -9.81
CA TYR A 82 2.48 -3.82 -9.93
C TYR A 82 2.87 -4.44 -11.26
N ASP A 83 2.16 -5.49 -11.67
CA ASP A 83 2.21 -6.02 -13.02
C ASP A 83 0.92 -5.65 -13.74
N ILE A 84 1.01 -5.07 -14.95
CA ILE A 84 -0.15 -4.78 -15.77
C ILE A 84 -0.88 -6.10 -16.09
N PRO A 85 -2.23 -6.19 -15.98
CA PRO A 85 -2.97 -7.39 -16.31
C PRO A 85 -2.88 -7.68 -17.82
N GLN A 86 -2.86 -8.97 -18.18
CA GLN A 86 -2.79 -9.37 -19.59
C GLN A 86 -4.12 -9.21 -20.33
N ASP A 87 -5.23 -9.21 -19.59
CA ASP A 87 -6.54 -8.97 -20.15
C ASP A 87 -7.19 -7.72 -19.52
N PRO A 88 -7.90 -6.91 -20.32
CA PRO A 88 -8.50 -5.66 -19.84
C PRO A 88 -9.64 -5.85 -18.84
N GLU A 89 -10.34 -6.98 -18.86
CA GLU A 89 -11.42 -7.27 -17.90
C GLU A 89 -10.85 -7.47 -16.50
N SER A 90 -9.71 -8.17 -16.38
CA SER A 90 -8.98 -8.27 -15.09
C SER A 90 -8.60 -6.91 -14.54
N TYR A 91 -8.23 -5.94 -15.41
CA TYR A 91 -7.98 -4.58 -14.96
C TYR A 91 -9.22 -3.96 -14.29
N VAL A 92 -10.38 -4.07 -14.92
CA VAL A 92 -11.65 -3.55 -14.37
C VAL A 92 -11.98 -4.24 -13.03
N HIS A 93 -11.79 -5.55 -12.94
CA HIS A 93 -12.00 -6.30 -11.70
C HIS A 93 -11.06 -5.88 -10.58
N ARG A 94 -9.79 -5.57 -10.90
CA ARG A 94 -8.81 -5.09 -9.92
C ARG A 94 -9.19 -3.71 -9.38
N ILE A 95 -9.42 -2.74 -10.27
CA ILE A 95 -9.78 -1.38 -9.86
C ILE A 95 -11.15 -1.31 -9.18
N GLY A 96 -12.05 -2.23 -9.49
CA GLY A 96 -13.33 -2.37 -8.80
C GLY A 96 -13.22 -2.78 -7.32
N ARG A 97 -12.02 -2.90 -6.74
CA ARG A 97 -11.81 -3.08 -5.29
C ARG A 97 -11.81 -1.74 -4.54
N THR A 98 -11.62 -0.63 -5.25
CA THR A 98 -11.64 0.72 -4.68
C THR A 98 -12.78 1.56 -5.26
N GLY A 99 -13.04 2.74 -4.70
CA GLY A 99 -14.02 3.70 -5.23
C GLY A 99 -15.47 3.20 -5.15
N ARG A 100 -15.84 2.44 -4.12
CA ARG A 100 -17.20 1.93 -3.91
C ARG A 100 -17.98 2.74 -2.88
N ALA A 101 -19.31 2.63 -2.96
CA ALA A 101 -20.24 3.26 -2.00
C ALA A 101 -20.06 4.78 -1.87
N GLY A 102 -19.77 5.47 -2.97
CA GLY A 102 -19.58 6.94 -2.99
C GLY A 102 -18.25 7.43 -2.45
N GLN A 103 -17.34 6.52 -2.07
CA GLN A 103 -15.98 6.89 -1.67
C GLN A 103 -15.06 7.03 -2.88
N SER A 104 -14.14 7.99 -2.82
CA SER A 104 -13.09 8.12 -3.82
C SER A 104 -12.02 7.05 -3.61
N GLY A 105 -11.44 6.55 -4.71
CA GLY A 105 -10.34 5.61 -4.66
C GLY A 105 -9.31 5.87 -5.73
N GLN A 106 -8.08 5.42 -5.51
CA GLN A 106 -7.00 5.57 -6.48
C GLN A 106 -6.58 4.21 -7.04
N SER A 107 -6.32 4.19 -8.35
CA SER A 107 -5.69 3.04 -9.01
C SER A 107 -4.42 3.50 -9.70
N ILE A 108 -3.30 2.87 -9.36
CA ILE A 108 -1.99 3.15 -9.91
C ILE A 108 -1.48 1.91 -10.64
N THR A 109 -1.04 2.09 -11.88
CA THR A 109 -0.53 1.00 -12.71
C THR A 109 0.91 1.28 -13.11
N PHE A 110 1.80 0.34 -12.81
CA PHE A 110 3.16 0.37 -13.31
C PHE A 110 3.18 -0.21 -14.72
N VAL A 111 3.74 0.54 -15.65
CA VAL A 111 3.79 0.17 -17.07
C VAL A 111 5.22 0.26 -17.56
N ALA A 112 5.77 -0.85 -18.00
CA ALA A 112 7.07 -0.86 -18.64
C ALA A 112 6.94 -0.37 -20.12
N PRO A 113 8.02 0.14 -20.72
CA PRO A 113 7.95 0.65 -22.11
C PRO A 113 7.41 -0.35 -23.11
N ASN A 114 7.69 -1.62 -22.94
CA ASN A 114 7.20 -2.71 -23.79
C ASN A 114 5.74 -3.10 -23.51
N GLU A 115 5.12 -2.56 -22.47
CA GLU A 115 3.73 -2.83 -22.08
C GLU A 115 2.76 -1.70 -22.48
N MET A 116 3.24 -0.65 -23.15
CA MET A 116 2.41 0.49 -23.57
C MET A 116 1.24 0.09 -24.48
N GLY A 117 1.42 -0.99 -25.28
CA GLY A 117 0.33 -1.55 -26.08
C GLY A 117 -0.86 -2.04 -25.25
N TYR A 118 -0.58 -2.73 -24.15
CA TYR A 118 -1.62 -3.20 -23.22
C TYR A 118 -2.33 -2.02 -22.52
N LEU A 119 -1.59 -0.97 -22.17
CA LEU A 119 -2.19 0.25 -21.63
C LEU A 119 -3.23 0.83 -22.59
N GLY A 120 -2.89 0.95 -23.88
CA GLY A 120 -3.82 1.43 -24.91
C GLY A 120 -5.11 0.59 -25.03
N ILE A 121 -4.99 -0.75 -24.91
CA ILE A 121 -6.15 -1.64 -24.93
C ILE A 121 -7.04 -1.40 -23.71
N ILE A 122 -6.46 -1.26 -22.51
CA ILE A 122 -7.19 -0.98 -21.27
C ILE A 122 -7.90 0.38 -21.36
N GLU A 123 -7.23 1.43 -21.83
CA GLU A 123 -7.82 2.76 -22.04
C GLU A 123 -9.01 2.72 -23.01
N ASN A 124 -8.87 1.97 -24.10
CA ASN A 124 -9.95 1.79 -25.08
C ASN A 124 -11.16 1.06 -24.48
N LEU A 125 -10.96 0.04 -23.66
CA LEU A 125 -12.05 -0.68 -22.99
C LEU A 125 -12.74 0.21 -21.95
N THR A 126 -11.96 0.87 -21.11
CA THR A 126 -12.49 1.69 -19.99
C THR A 126 -13.03 3.04 -20.46
N LYS A 127 -12.75 3.43 -21.72
CA LYS A 127 -13.05 4.77 -22.29
C LYS A 127 -12.46 5.91 -21.45
N LYS A 128 -11.38 5.63 -20.70
CA LYS A 128 -10.68 6.61 -19.86
C LYS A 128 -9.19 6.61 -20.17
N ARG A 129 -8.62 7.79 -20.35
CA ARG A 129 -7.18 7.96 -20.45
C ARG A 129 -6.54 7.96 -19.07
N MET A 130 -5.42 7.27 -18.94
CA MET A 130 -4.65 7.26 -17.70
C MET A 130 -3.66 8.42 -17.69
N LYS A 131 -3.56 9.10 -16.57
CA LYS A 131 -2.58 10.17 -16.39
C LYS A 131 -1.21 9.55 -16.13
N GLY A 132 -0.24 9.83 -17.00
CA GLY A 132 1.15 9.45 -16.77
C GLY A 132 1.72 10.23 -15.58
N LEU A 133 2.33 9.51 -14.64
CA LEU A 133 3.00 10.08 -13.48
C LEU A 133 4.47 9.64 -13.47
N LYS A 134 5.35 10.53 -13.04
CA LYS A 134 6.73 10.15 -12.75
C LYS A 134 6.79 9.50 -11.36
N PRO A 135 7.62 8.46 -11.18
CA PRO A 135 7.88 7.93 -9.85
C PRO A 135 8.40 9.04 -8.93
N PRO A 136 7.97 9.09 -7.66
CA PRO A 136 8.51 10.04 -6.72
C PRO A 136 10.01 9.78 -6.50
N THR A 137 10.75 10.85 -6.33
CA THR A 137 12.17 10.81 -5.98
C THR A 137 12.38 10.31 -4.55
N ALA A 138 13.60 9.88 -4.23
CA ALA A 138 13.97 9.50 -2.87
C ALA A 138 13.77 10.66 -1.88
N GLN A 139 14.02 11.89 -2.32
CA GLN A 139 13.83 13.09 -1.51
C GLN A 139 12.34 13.35 -1.22
N GLU A 140 11.46 13.23 -2.21
CA GLU A 140 10.01 13.36 -2.01
C GLU A 140 9.46 12.29 -1.06
N ALA A 141 9.92 11.04 -1.21
CA ALA A 141 9.55 9.96 -0.31
C ALA A 141 10.03 10.21 1.13
N PHE A 142 11.26 10.72 1.29
CA PHE A 142 11.81 11.09 2.60
C PHE A 142 10.99 12.22 3.25
N GLN A 143 10.68 13.29 2.51
CA GLN A 143 9.89 14.41 3.02
C GLN A 143 8.47 13.98 3.41
N ALA A 144 7.85 13.09 2.64
CA ALA A 144 6.55 12.52 2.98
C ALA A 144 6.60 11.73 4.30
N LYS A 145 7.59 10.85 4.47
CA LYS A 145 7.81 10.11 5.74
C LYS A 145 8.04 11.06 6.92
N LYS A 146 8.89 12.08 6.74
CA LYS A 146 9.16 13.09 7.77
C LYS A 146 7.87 13.79 8.20
N LYS A 147 7.04 14.21 7.25
CA LYS A 147 5.77 14.88 7.53
C LYS A 147 4.82 14.01 8.35
N VAL A 148 4.76 12.70 8.06
CA VAL A 148 3.94 11.75 8.81
C VAL A 148 4.47 11.55 10.22
N ALA A 149 5.78 11.34 10.35
CA ALA A 149 6.41 11.20 11.67
C ALA A 149 6.15 12.44 12.54
N LEU A 150 6.29 13.64 11.97
CA LEU A 150 6.01 14.89 12.70
C LEU A 150 4.54 14.97 13.13
N LYS A 151 3.58 14.68 12.23
CA LYS A 151 2.15 14.67 12.58
C LYS A 151 1.82 13.65 13.67
N LYS A 152 2.48 12.48 13.65
CA LYS A 152 2.31 11.49 14.70
C LYS A 152 2.82 12.01 16.04
N ILE A 153 4.02 12.61 16.05
CA ILE A 153 4.61 13.24 17.24
C ILE A 153 3.69 14.33 17.77
N GLU A 154 3.21 15.25 16.91
CA GLU A 154 2.29 16.31 17.30
C GLU A 154 1.01 15.77 17.95
N ARG A 155 0.43 14.70 17.37
CA ARG A 155 -0.75 14.03 17.94
C ARG A 155 -0.45 13.38 19.29
N ASP A 156 0.69 12.69 19.38
CA ASP A 156 1.10 11.99 20.59
C ASP A 156 1.42 13.02 21.72
N PHE A 157 1.95 14.20 21.38
CA PHE A 157 2.12 15.31 22.33
C PHE A 157 0.82 16.01 22.75
N ALA A 158 -0.23 15.93 21.93
CA ALA A 158 -1.55 16.44 22.29
C ALA A 158 -2.26 15.53 23.31
N ASP A 159 -1.87 14.28 23.43
CA ASP A 159 -2.38 13.35 24.43
C ASP A 159 -1.70 13.58 25.77
N GLU A 160 -2.50 14.00 26.77
CA GLU A 160 -2.02 14.40 28.11
C GLU A 160 -1.36 13.22 28.87
N ALA A 161 -1.84 11.98 28.68
CA ALA A 161 -1.27 10.78 29.27
C ALA A 161 0.12 10.45 28.69
N ILE A 162 0.29 10.65 27.40
CA ILE A 162 1.59 10.46 26.73
C ILE A 162 2.53 11.60 27.13
N ARG A 163 2.05 12.86 27.16
CA ARG A 163 2.84 14.02 27.54
C ARG A 163 3.45 13.91 28.93
N SER A 164 2.68 13.43 29.92
CA SER A 164 3.18 13.22 31.29
C SER A 164 4.32 12.22 31.37
N ASN A 165 4.38 11.25 30.47
CA ASN A 165 5.48 10.30 30.38
C ASN A 165 6.72 10.91 29.70
N PHE A 166 6.54 11.80 28.71
CA PHE A 166 7.67 12.48 28.07
C PHE A 166 8.47 13.35 29.03
N ASP A 167 7.81 14.00 30.00
CA ASP A 167 8.50 14.82 30.99
C ASP A 167 9.49 14.00 31.85
N LYS A 168 9.24 12.71 32.05
CA LYS A 168 10.15 11.80 32.77
C LYS A 168 11.45 11.53 32.00
N PHE A 169 11.41 11.55 30.67
CA PHE A 169 12.54 11.22 29.79
C PHE A 169 13.18 12.46 29.16
N LYS A 170 12.71 13.67 29.51
CA LYS A 170 13.20 14.92 28.91
C LYS A 170 14.71 15.11 29.10
N GLY A 171 15.23 14.75 30.25
CA GLY A 171 16.67 14.83 30.56
C GLY A 171 17.51 13.86 29.70
N ASP A 172 17.02 12.65 29.47
CA ASP A 172 17.70 11.66 28.67
C ASP A 172 17.64 11.98 27.16
N ALA A 173 16.51 12.54 26.69
CA ALA A 173 16.36 13.02 25.33
C ALA A 173 17.32 14.18 25.01
N VAL A 174 17.53 15.12 25.95
CA VAL A 174 18.50 16.21 25.77
C VAL A 174 19.92 15.67 25.72
N LYS A 175 20.31 14.72 26.57
CA LYS A 175 21.63 14.09 26.53
C LYS A 175 21.87 13.37 25.19
N LEU A 176 20.91 12.54 24.74
CA LEU A 176 21.00 11.87 23.45
C LEU A 176 21.11 12.87 22.28
N ALA A 177 20.35 13.95 22.30
CA ALA A 177 20.45 14.99 21.27
C ALA A 177 21.84 15.64 21.25
N GLN A 178 22.49 15.83 22.39
CA GLN A 178 23.85 16.37 22.46
C GLN A 178 24.92 15.39 21.96
N GLU A 179 24.75 14.09 22.20
CA GLU A 179 25.68 13.05 21.75
C GLU A 179 25.64 12.82 20.22
N PHE A 180 24.48 13.09 19.58
CA PHE A 180 24.26 12.84 18.14
C PHE A 180 24.15 14.12 17.31
N THR A 181 24.52 15.28 17.86
CA THR A 181 24.64 16.51 17.07
C THR A 181 26.05 16.53 16.46
N PRO A 182 26.18 16.57 15.10
CA PRO A 182 27.49 16.61 14.43
C PRO A 182 28.26 17.92 14.69
#